data_09e459f3d1669107b1ebe8d947b60446
#
_entry.id   09e459f3d1669107b1ebe8d947b60446
#
_cell.length_a   1.000
_cell.length_b   1.000
_cell.length_c   1.000
_cell.angle_alpha   90.00
_cell.angle_beta   90.00
_cell.angle_gamma   90.00
#
_symmetry.space_group_name_H-M   'P 1'
#
loop_
_entity.id
_entity.type
_entity.pdbx_description
1 polymer ?
#
loop_
_entity_poly.entity_id
_entity_poly.type
_entity_poly.pdbx_seq_one_letter_code
_entity_poly.pdbx_strand_id
1 'polypeptide(L)'
;MSGERQRGWVLRWASSSVVSFVLLAAVLFAALIAMPSTGTARLPGNQRGYEPTQPIAYSHRLHAGELAIPCLYCHSNAEKSRHAGIPAASVCMNCHRFVPANFGAIRAEDEAAKKERRFPHRIVSPDIQKLYDALALAPDMKPDPAKQPHPIQWVKVHNLPDFVYFDHRPHVNAGVTCQSCHGPVETMERVRQVSDLSMGWCVNCHRGVQRSGVGGNFDSAPAPFAKGKMPATHKLDPSIDCKACHF
;
A
#
# COMPACT_ATOMS: atom_id res chain seq x y z
N MET A 1 -31.89 36.85 -57.30
CA MET A 1 -30.46 36.67 -56.90
C MET A 1 -30.22 36.77 -55.40
N SER A 2 -31.21 36.51 -54.52
CA SER A 2 -31.03 36.61 -53.05
C SER A 2 -30.98 35.26 -52.33
N GLY A 3 -31.38 34.15 -52.94
CA GLY A 3 -31.47 32.86 -52.28
C GLY A 3 -30.16 32.07 -52.16
N GLU A 4 -29.22 32.25 -53.08
CA GLU A 4 -27.93 31.51 -53.08
C GLU A 4 -26.94 32.05 -52.04
N ARG A 5 -26.97 33.33 -51.75
CA ARG A 5 -26.07 33.95 -50.76
C ARG A 5 -26.42 33.54 -49.32
N GLN A 6 -27.69 33.34 -49.03
CA GLN A 6 -28.12 32.86 -47.69
C GLN A 6 -27.78 31.38 -47.46
N ARG A 7 -27.90 30.50 -48.48
CA ARG A 7 -27.52 29.08 -48.37
C ARG A 7 -26.03 28.89 -48.09
N GLY A 8 -25.16 29.69 -48.72
CA GLY A 8 -23.73 29.64 -48.49
C GLY A 8 -23.31 30.05 -47.06
N TRP A 9 -24.04 30.98 -46.46
CA TRP A 9 -23.77 31.46 -45.11
C TRP A 9 -24.19 30.45 -44.04
N VAL A 10 -25.35 29.84 -44.16
CA VAL A 10 -25.85 28.78 -43.26
C VAL A 10 -24.97 27.53 -43.30
N LEU A 11 -24.51 27.12 -44.50
CA LEU A 11 -23.60 25.99 -44.67
C LEU A 11 -22.22 26.25 -44.04
N ARG A 12 -21.70 27.48 -44.15
CA ARG A 12 -20.42 27.86 -43.48
C ARG A 12 -20.53 27.91 -41.96
N TRP A 13 -21.67 28.38 -41.43
CA TRP A 13 -21.90 28.37 -39.99
C TRP A 13 -22.12 26.96 -39.45
N ALA A 14 -22.87 26.14 -40.15
CA ALA A 14 -23.07 24.74 -39.79
C ALA A 14 -21.74 23.94 -39.81
N SER A 15 -20.90 24.16 -40.85
CA SER A 15 -19.58 23.51 -40.94
C SER A 15 -18.62 23.98 -39.84
N SER A 16 -18.64 25.28 -39.51
CA SER A 16 -17.84 25.84 -38.42
C SER A 16 -18.24 25.25 -37.06
N SER A 17 -19.54 25.13 -36.79
CA SER A 17 -20.06 24.56 -35.55
C SER A 17 -19.73 23.06 -35.42
N VAL A 18 -19.85 22.31 -36.54
CA VAL A 18 -19.49 20.89 -36.58
C VAL A 18 -17.99 20.72 -36.34
N VAL A 19 -17.13 21.51 -36.98
CA VAL A 19 -15.67 21.47 -36.78
C VAL A 19 -15.32 21.79 -35.31
N SER A 20 -15.93 22.82 -34.74
CA SER A 20 -15.72 23.19 -33.34
C SER A 20 -16.15 22.08 -32.39
N PHE A 21 -17.27 21.42 -32.65
CA PHE A 21 -17.76 20.30 -31.86
C PHE A 21 -16.83 19.09 -31.95
N VAL A 22 -16.32 18.74 -33.12
CA VAL A 22 -15.36 17.66 -33.35
C VAL A 22 -14.03 17.94 -32.63
N LEU A 23 -13.56 19.18 -32.72
CA LEU A 23 -12.32 19.57 -31.98
C LEU A 23 -12.51 19.50 -30.48
N LEU A 24 -13.63 19.99 -29.96
CA LEU A 24 -13.94 19.88 -28.54
C LEU A 24 -14.03 18.42 -28.08
N ALA A 25 -14.70 17.57 -28.84
CA ALA A 25 -14.81 16.15 -28.56
C ALA A 25 -13.44 15.46 -28.58
N ALA A 26 -12.58 15.81 -29.55
CA ALA A 26 -11.22 15.29 -29.64
C ALA A 26 -10.35 15.73 -28.44
N VAL A 27 -10.46 16.99 -28.01
CA VAL A 27 -9.75 17.49 -26.82
C VAL A 27 -10.24 16.80 -25.55
N LEU A 28 -11.56 16.64 -25.39
CA LEU A 28 -12.13 15.91 -24.25
C LEU A 28 -11.69 14.43 -24.23
N PHE A 29 -11.69 13.80 -25.40
CA PHE A 29 -11.23 12.42 -25.55
C PHE A 29 -9.74 12.27 -25.23
N ALA A 30 -8.89 13.19 -25.72
CA ALA A 30 -7.48 13.23 -25.40
C ALA A 30 -7.24 13.47 -23.89
N ALA A 31 -8.02 14.36 -23.26
CA ALA A 31 -7.97 14.59 -21.83
C ALA A 31 -8.37 13.34 -21.04
N LEU A 32 -9.41 12.62 -21.45
CA LEU A 32 -9.84 11.36 -20.83
C LEU A 32 -8.76 10.26 -20.93
N ILE A 33 -8.04 10.18 -22.05
CA ILE A 33 -6.92 9.24 -22.23
C ILE A 33 -5.71 9.66 -21.40
N ALA A 34 -5.43 10.95 -21.29
CA ALA A 34 -4.30 11.47 -20.53
C ALA A 34 -4.49 11.38 -19.02
N MET A 35 -5.73 11.45 -18.51
CA MET A 35 -6.02 11.38 -17.07
C MET A 35 -5.42 10.14 -16.37
N PRO A 36 -5.52 8.91 -16.89
CA PRO A 36 -4.92 7.74 -16.27
C PRO A 36 -3.38 7.81 -16.23
N SER A 37 -2.76 8.45 -17.22
CA SER A 37 -1.29 8.57 -17.29
C SER A 37 -0.72 9.56 -16.27
N THR A 38 -1.51 10.50 -15.78
CA THR A 38 -1.11 11.47 -14.74
C THR A 38 -1.26 10.91 -13.32
N GLY A 39 -1.78 9.70 -13.14
CA GLY A 39 -2.02 9.08 -11.83
C GLY A 39 -3.16 9.71 -11.03
N THR A 40 -3.86 10.70 -11.59
CA THR A 40 -4.96 11.42 -10.90
C THR A 40 -6.31 10.76 -11.08
N ALA A 41 -6.53 10.04 -12.18
CA ALA A 41 -7.72 9.23 -12.42
C ALA A 41 -7.38 7.75 -12.42
N ARG A 42 -8.13 6.95 -11.67
CA ARG A 42 -7.96 5.50 -11.58
C ARG A 42 -9.19 4.81 -12.15
N LEU A 43 -8.92 3.85 -13.03
CA LEU A 43 -9.99 2.99 -13.51
C LEU A 43 -10.51 2.12 -12.35
N PRO A 44 -11.82 1.86 -12.27
CA PRO A 44 -12.37 0.93 -11.30
C PRO A 44 -11.64 -0.41 -11.34
N GLY A 45 -11.18 -0.90 -10.19
CA GLY A 45 -10.48 -2.19 -10.07
C GLY A 45 -8.97 -2.15 -10.29
N ASN A 46 -8.37 -1.01 -10.70
CA ASN A 46 -6.92 -0.88 -10.77
C ASN A 46 -6.43 0.24 -9.86
N GLN A 47 -5.79 -0.13 -8.75
CA GLN A 47 -5.21 0.82 -7.80
C GLN A 47 -3.68 0.87 -7.83
N ARG A 48 -3.05 0.38 -8.90
CA ARG A 48 -1.60 0.46 -9.07
C ARG A 48 -1.10 1.90 -8.90
N GLY A 49 -0.07 2.08 -8.08
CA GLY A 49 0.48 3.39 -7.71
C GLY A 49 -0.31 4.12 -6.62
N TYR A 50 -1.33 3.51 -6.02
CA TYR A 50 -2.04 4.11 -4.89
C TYR A 50 -1.15 4.16 -3.66
N GLU A 51 -0.92 5.36 -3.16
CA GLU A 51 -0.02 5.67 -2.06
C GLU A 51 -0.69 6.70 -1.12
N PRO A 52 -1.69 6.29 -0.33
CA PRO A 52 -2.41 7.21 0.52
C PRO A 52 -1.58 7.69 1.70
N THR A 53 -1.86 8.91 2.19
CA THR A 53 -1.36 9.35 3.47
C THR A 53 -2.01 8.54 4.57
N GLN A 54 -1.20 8.10 5.54
CA GLN A 54 -1.66 7.34 6.70
C GLN A 54 -1.81 8.26 7.92
N PRO A 55 -2.68 7.91 8.89
CA PRO A 55 -2.86 8.71 10.10
C PRO A 55 -1.58 8.85 10.93
N ILE A 56 -0.75 7.81 10.94
CA ILE A 56 0.61 7.82 11.50
C ILE A 56 1.58 7.58 10.34
N ALA A 57 2.62 8.39 10.21
CA ALA A 57 3.64 8.26 9.17
C ALA A 57 4.57 7.06 9.47
N TYR A 58 4.04 5.85 9.31
CA TYR A 58 4.79 4.62 9.51
C TYR A 58 5.69 4.32 8.31
N SER A 59 7.00 4.22 8.53
CA SER A 59 8.00 3.91 7.50
C SER A 59 8.33 2.42 7.50
N HIS A 60 7.96 1.71 6.43
CA HIS A 60 8.42 0.33 6.22
C HIS A 60 9.91 0.28 5.89
N ARG A 61 10.43 1.30 5.20
CA ARG A 61 11.87 1.41 4.91
C ARG A 61 12.69 1.37 6.20
N LEU A 62 12.30 2.14 7.21
CA LEU A 62 12.99 2.13 8.49
C LEU A 62 12.83 0.78 9.20
N HIS A 63 11.59 0.27 9.37
CA HIS A 63 11.35 -0.90 10.22
C HIS A 63 11.74 -2.21 9.54
N ALA A 64 11.28 -2.46 8.32
CA ALA A 64 11.55 -3.69 7.60
C ALA A 64 12.86 -3.65 6.80
N GLY A 65 13.26 -2.47 6.30
CA GLY A 65 14.51 -2.29 5.57
C GLY A 65 15.71 -2.12 6.48
N GLU A 66 15.84 -0.98 7.15
CA GLU A 66 17.03 -0.64 7.93
C GLU A 66 17.16 -1.46 9.23
N LEU A 67 16.06 -1.65 9.95
CA LEU A 67 16.04 -2.43 11.20
C LEU A 67 15.85 -3.94 10.95
N ALA A 68 15.58 -4.35 9.70
CA ALA A 68 15.40 -5.74 9.30
C ALA A 68 14.35 -6.51 10.13
N ILE A 69 13.29 -5.84 10.61
CA ILE A 69 12.20 -6.48 11.34
C ILE A 69 11.41 -7.35 10.35
N PRO A 70 11.23 -8.65 10.61
CA PRO A 70 10.51 -9.55 9.71
C PRO A 70 9.04 -9.12 9.52
N CYS A 71 8.52 -9.28 8.30
CA CYS A 71 7.13 -8.94 7.96
C CYS A 71 6.12 -9.59 8.92
N LEU A 72 6.33 -10.87 9.24
CA LEU A 72 5.46 -11.67 10.10
C LEU A 72 5.50 -11.26 11.58
N TYR A 73 6.49 -10.47 12.00
CA TYR A 73 6.46 -9.90 13.36
C TYR A 73 5.26 -8.98 13.56
N CYS A 74 4.95 -8.18 12.56
CA CYS A 74 3.82 -7.26 12.59
C CYS A 74 2.57 -7.85 11.93
N HIS A 75 2.74 -8.56 10.81
CA HIS A 75 1.64 -9.17 10.02
C HIS A 75 1.50 -10.67 10.33
N SER A 76 1.47 -11.03 11.61
CA SER A 76 1.46 -12.41 12.11
C SER A 76 0.24 -13.23 11.66
N ASN A 77 -0.84 -12.56 11.21
CA ASN A 77 -2.03 -13.24 10.72
C ASN A 77 -1.88 -13.74 9.27
N ALA A 78 -0.85 -13.32 8.53
CA ALA A 78 -0.70 -13.71 7.12
C ALA A 78 -0.60 -15.22 6.90
N GLU A 79 -0.03 -15.97 7.86
CA GLU A 79 0.05 -17.43 7.82
C GLU A 79 -1.19 -18.14 8.38
N LYS A 80 -2.01 -17.43 9.16
CA LYS A 80 -3.06 -18.05 9.98
C LYS A 80 -4.47 -17.63 9.59
N SER A 81 -4.60 -16.53 8.87
CA SER A 81 -5.87 -15.93 8.51
C SER A 81 -5.91 -15.52 7.04
N ARG A 82 -7.13 -15.41 6.52
CA ARG A 82 -7.37 -14.84 5.19
C ARG A 82 -6.72 -13.47 5.03
N HIS A 83 -6.82 -12.64 6.06
CA HIS A 83 -6.26 -11.29 6.07
C HIS A 83 -4.95 -11.27 6.85
N ALA A 84 -3.89 -10.69 6.26
CA ALA A 84 -2.62 -10.49 6.95
C ALA A 84 -2.79 -9.58 8.17
N GLY A 85 -3.74 -8.66 8.10
CA GLY A 85 -4.05 -7.72 9.18
C GLY A 85 -3.01 -6.60 9.31
N ILE A 86 -3.38 -5.63 10.13
CA ILE A 86 -2.50 -4.58 10.64
C ILE A 86 -2.25 -4.90 12.10
N PRO A 87 -1.01 -4.79 12.61
CA PRO A 87 -0.73 -5.10 14.00
C PRO A 87 -1.53 -4.19 14.93
N ALA A 88 -1.95 -4.75 16.06
CA ALA A 88 -2.52 -3.95 17.13
C ALA A 88 -1.50 -2.91 17.63
N ALA A 89 -1.96 -1.73 18.06
CA ALA A 89 -1.09 -0.66 18.56
C ALA A 89 -0.17 -1.11 19.71
N SER A 90 -0.57 -2.11 20.47
CA SER A 90 0.24 -2.73 21.51
C SER A 90 1.54 -3.39 20.99
N VAL A 91 1.54 -3.90 19.75
CA VAL A 91 2.74 -4.47 19.14
C VAL A 91 3.80 -3.38 18.93
N CYS A 92 3.39 -2.19 18.53
CA CYS A 92 4.28 -1.03 18.40
C CYS A 92 4.94 -0.69 19.74
N MET A 93 4.22 -0.88 20.84
CA MET A 93 4.70 -0.56 22.19
C MET A 93 5.78 -1.51 22.70
N ASN A 94 6.05 -2.63 22.04
CA ASN A 94 7.18 -3.49 22.38
C ASN A 94 8.53 -2.71 22.28
N CYS A 95 8.61 -1.77 21.34
CA CYS A 95 9.78 -0.90 21.15
C CYS A 95 9.47 0.55 21.54
N HIS A 96 8.34 1.12 21.12
CA HIS A 96 8.05 2.54 21.29
C HIS A 96 7.74 2.97 22.73
N ARG A 97 7.57 2.04 23.65
CA ARG A 97 7.64 2.33 25.07
C ARG A 97 8.98 2.95 25.48
N PHE A 98 10.08 2.50 24.85
CA PHE A 98 11.45 2.88 25.17
C PHE A 98 12.07 3.81 24.11
N VAL A 99 11.56 3.76 22.87
CA VAL A 99 12.03 4.56 21.74
C VAL A 99 10.93 5.55 21.33
N PRO A 100 10.79 6.66 22.05
CA PRO A 100 9.68 7.63 21.83
C PRO A 100 9.95 8.60 20.69
N ALA A 101 11.20 8.73 20.22
CA ALA A 101 11.59 9.61 19.13
C ALA A 101 12.80 9.05 18.40
N ASN A 102 13.24 9.68 17.31
CA ASN A 102 14.49 9.32 16.66
C ASN A 102 15.69 9.62 17.57
N PHE A 103 16.74 8.84 17.40
CA PHE A 103 17.92 8.93 18.24
C PHE A 103 18.59 10.32 18.21
N GLY A 104 18.57 10.99 17.04
CA GLY A 104 19.13 12.34 16.91
C GLY A 104 18.41 13.37 17.79
N ALA A 105 17.09 13.32 17.86
CA ALA A 105 16.30 14.23 18.71
C ALA A 105 16.54 13.96 20.20
N ILE A 106 16.61 12.69 20.60
CA ILE A 106 16.90 12.30 21.99
C ILE A 106 18.29 12.81 22.39
N ARG A 107 19.30 12.58 21.55
CA ARG A 107 20.67 13.01 21.80
C ARG A 107 20.79 14.54 21.85
N ALA A 108 20.10 15.27 20.97
CA ALA A 108 20.11 16.72 20.98
C ALA A 108 19.56 17.29 22.30
N GLU A 109 18.50 16.69 22.84
CA GLU A 109 17.95 17.04 24.14
C GLU A 109 18.94 16.72 25.28
N ASP A 110 19.59 15.57 25.26
CA ASP A 110 20.60 15.20 26.27
C ASP A 110 21.76 16.20 26.29
N GLU A 111 22.22 16.63 25.12
CA GLU A 111 23.30 17.63 25.01
C GLU A 111 22.85 19.02 25.50
N ALA A 112 21.62 19.43 25.17
CA ALA A 112 21.04 20.68 25.65
C ALA A 112 20.87 20.67 27.18
N ALA A 113 20.32 19.57 27.72
CA ALA A 113 20.13 19.41 29.15
C ALA A 113 21.46 19.48 29.93
N LYS A 114 22.52 18.83 29.41
CA LYS A 114 23.88 18.93 30.00
C LYS A 114 24.39 20.35 30.00
N LYS A 115 24.25 21.09 28.90
CA LYS A 115 24.67 22.49 28.78
C LYS A 115 23.93 23.39 29.76
N GLU A 116 22.64 23.16 29.94
CA GLU A 116 21.75 23.91 30.81
C GLU A 116 21.77 23.41 32.27
N ARG A 117 22.53 22.37 32.59
CA ARG A 117 22.61 21.70 33.90
C ARG A 117 21.26 21.30 34.49
N ARG A 118 20.37 20.83 33.63
CA ARG A 118 19.05 20.29 33.99
C ARG A 118 18.93 18.79 33.63
N PHE A 119 17.88 18.13 34.11
CA PHE A 119 17.52 16.80 33.64
C PHE A 119 16.94 16.90 32.21
N PRO A 120 17.23 15.91 31.33
CA PRO A 120 16.66 15.88 30.00
C PRO A 120 15.14 15.66 30.06
N HIS A 121 14.42 16.35 29.21
CA HIS A 121 12.98 16.12 29.01
C HIS A 121 12.77 14.90 28.14
N ARG A 122 11.66 14.19 28.37
CA ARG A 122 11.26 13.11 27.47
C ARG A 122 10.81 13.70 26.15
N ILE A 123 11.55 13.40 25.09
CA ILE A 123 11.19 13.79 23.72
C ILE A 123 10.33 12.70 23.11
N VAL A 124 9.16 13.08 22.60
CA VAL A 124 8.25 12.19 21.85
C VAL A 124 8.02 12.78 20.47
N SER A 125 8.24 11.98 19.43
CA SER A 125 7.94 12.45 18.06
C SER A 125 6.42 12.57 17.85
N PRO A 126 5.96 13.51 16.99
CA PRO A 126 4.52 13.74 16.78
C PRO A 126 3.74 12.48 16.37
N ASP A 127 4.35 11.62 15.54
CA ASP A 127 3.68 10.38 15.10
C ASP A 127 3.63 9.32 16.20
N ILE A 128 4.66 9.22 17.05
CA ILE A 128 4.61 8.35 18.23
C ILE A 128 3.62 8.89 19.27
N GLN A 129 3.46 10.22 19.38
CA GLN A 129 2.44 10.81 20.25
C GLN A 129 1.03 10.37 19.81
N LYS A 130 0.73 10.33 18.50
CA LYS A 130 -0.55 9.80 18.00
C LYS A 130 -0.79 8.34 18.40
N LEU A 131 0.28 7.52 18.45
CA LEU A 131 0.20 6.14 18.93
C LEU A 131 -0.16 6.10 20.43
N TYR A 132 0.47 6.94 21.25
CA TYR A 132 0.19 7.03 22.67
C TYR A 132 -1.23 7.53 22.92
N ASP A 133 -1.68 8.51 22.16
CA ASP A 133 -3.05 9.04 22.25
C ASP A 133 -4.09 7.98 21.86
N ALA A 134 -3.82 7.20 20.82
CA ALA A 134 -4.69 6.09 20.41
C ALA A 134 -4.82 5.01 21.50
N LEU A 135 -3.76 4.83 22.30
CA LEU A 135 -3.76 3.91 23.45
C LEU A 135 -4.21 4.56 24.75
N ALA A 136 -4.62 5.83 24.73
CA ALA A 136 -5.02 6.60 25.92
C ALA A 136 -3.93 6.59 27.02
N LEU A 137 -2.66 6.78 26.66
CA LEU A 137 -1.56 6.77 27.62
C LEU A 137 -1.32 8.16 28.21
N ALA A 138 -1.08 8.20 29.53
CA ALA A 138 -0.57 9.35 30.24
C ALA A 138 0.96 9.50 30.02
N PRO A 139 1.59 10.64 30.38
CA PRO A 139 3.02 10.85 30.23
C PRO A 139 3.92 9.82 30.92
N ASP A 140 3.42 9.19 32.00
CA ASP A 140 4.10 8.10 32.71
C ASP A 140 3.91 6.72 32.05
N MET A 141 3.31 6.68 30.85
CA MET A 141 3.03 5.48 30.06
C MET A 141 2.03 4.50 30.69
N LYS A 142 1.26 4.96 31.66
CA LYS A 142 0.10 4.24 32.19
C LYS A 142 -1.17 4.64 31.47
N PRO A 143 -2.23 3.80 31.50
CA PRO A 143 -3.55 4.20 31.01
C PRO A 143 -4.04 5.47 31.71
N ASP A 144 -4.47 6.46 30.93
CA ASP A 144 -5.06 7.68 31.44
C ASP A 144 -6.57 7.46 31.69
N PRO A 145 -7.05 7.50 32.95
CA PRO A 145 -8.43 7.23 33.25
C PRO A 145 -9.43 8.25 32.67
N ALA A 146 -8.93 9.43 32.28
CA ALA A 146 -9.74 10.48 31.65
C ALA A 146 -9.89 10.27 30.13
N LYS A 147 -9.14 9.36 29.52
CA LYS A 147 -9.16 9.08 28.09
C LYS A 147 -9.70 7.69 27.78
N GLN A 148 -10.25 7.54 26.59
CA GLN A 148 -10.64 6.22 26.05
C GLN A 148 -9.71 5.83 24.90
N PRO A 149 -9.18 4.60 24.88
CA PRO A 149 -8.41 4.12 23.73
C PRO A 149 -9.29 4.01 22.50
N HIS A 150 -8.71 4.28 21.33
CA HIS A 150 -9.41 4.22 20.06
C HIS A 150 -8.52 3.58 18.98
N PRO A 151 -9.10 2.90 17.98
CA PRO A 151 -8.34 2.29 16.91
C PRO A 151 -7.73 3.35 16.01
N ILE A 152 -6.51 3.10 15.52
CA ILE A 152 -5.89 3.89 14.46
C ILE A 152 -6.59 3.58 13.15
N GLN A 153 -7.16 4.58 12.49
CA GLN A 153 -7.93 4.44 11.25
C GLN A 153 -7.01 4.36 10.03
N TRP A 154 -6.31 3.23 9.87
CA TRP A 154 -5.42 3.01 8.74
C TRP A 154 -6.17 2.98 7.42
N VAL A 155 -5.59 3.62 6.40
CA VAL A 155 -6.13 3.62 5.05
C VAL A 155 -5.66 2.36 4.32
N LYS A 156 -6.62 1.56 3.82
CA LYS A 156 -6.33 0.34 3.07
C LYS A 156 -5.66 0.69 1.73
N VAL A 157 -4.48 0.15 1.47
CA VAL A 157 -3.69 0.40 0.26
C VAL A 157 -4.04 -0.60 -0.85
N HIS A 158 -3.98 -1.89 -0.53
CA HIS A 158 -4.25 -2.96 -1.48
C HIS A 158 -5.73 -3.34 -1.42
N ASN A 159 -6.41 -3.26 -2.55
CA ASN A 159 -7.82 -3.58 -2.63
C ASN A 159 -8.14 -4.51 -3.79
N LEU A 160 -9.01 -5.47 -3.54
CA LEU A 160 -9.62 -6.32 -4.54
C LEU A 160 -11.11 -6.02 -4.58
N PRO A 161 -11.80 -6.23 -5.72
CA PRO A 161 -13.25 -6.16 -5.79
C PRO A 161 -13.91 -7.14 -4.80
N ASP A 162 -15.07 -6.77 -4.27
CA ASP A 162 -15.74 -7.55 -3.22
C ASP A 162 -16.13 -8.97 -3.65
N PHE A 163 -16.31 -9.20 -4.95
CA PHE A 163 -16.61 -10.50 -5.53
C PHE A 163 -15.35 -11.39 -5.72
N VAL A 164 -14.17 -10.93 -5.29
CA VAL A 164 -12.92 -11.69 -5.36
C VAL A 164 -12.55 -12.22 -3.98
N TYR A 165 -12.46 -13.52 -3.87
CA TYR A 165 -11.92 -14.19 -2.71
C TYR A 165 -10.39 -14.30 -2.80
N PHE A 166 -9.68 -13.74 -1.84
CA PHE A 166 -8.24 -13.91 -1.69
C PHE A 166 -7.91 -14.33 -0.25
N ASP A 167 -7.00 -15.28 -0.12
CA ASP A 167 -6.54 -15.78 1.17
C ASP A 167 -5.00 -15.79 1.20
N HIS A 168 -4.41 -15.12 2.18
CA HIS A 168 -2.96 -15.07 2.35
C HIS A 168 -2.37 -16.44 2.73
N ARG A 169 -3.07 -17.24 3.53
CA ARG A 169 -2.55 -18.49 4.10
C ARG A 169 -1.95 -19.45 3.05
N PRO A 170 -2.66 -19.85 1.97
CA PRO A 170 -2.10 -20.77 1.01
C PRO A 170 -0.87 -20.20 0.29
N HIS A 171 -0.84 -18.88 0.03
CA HIS A 171 0.27 -18.23 -0.65
C HIS A 171 1.51 -18.16 0.25
N VAL A 172 1.35 -17.71 1.49
CA VAL A 172 2.45 -17.58 2.47
C VAL A 172 2.98 -18.97 2.84
N ASN A 173 2.11 -19.94 3.11
CA ASN A 173 2.50 -21.31 3.44
C ASN A 173 3.13 -22.06 2.26
N ALA A 174 2.83 -21.64 1.03
CA ALA A 174 3.51 -22.13 -0.17
C ALA A 174 4.89 -21.47 -0.41
N GLY A 175 5.31 -20.56 0.46
CA GLY A 175 6.60 -19.87 0.35
C GLY A 175 6.62 -18.69 -0.62
N VAL A 176 5.45 -18.21 -1.07
CA VAL A 176 5.38 -16.99 -1.89
C VAL A 176 5.83 -15.80 -1.05
N THR A 177 6.84 -15.08 -1.53
CA THR A 177 7.36 -13.93 -0.81
C THR A 177 6.38 -12.76 -0.83
N CYS A 178 6.36 -11.97 0.24
CA CYS A 178 5.48 -10.79 0.36
C CYS A 178 5.70 -9.82 -0.81
N GLN A 179 6.96 -9.63 -1.20
CA GLN A 179 7.38 -8.74 -2.28
C GLN A 179 6.83 -9.14 -3.65
N SER A 180 6.56 -10.41 -3.87
CA SER A 180 5.98 -10.89 -5.16
C SER A 180 4.65 -10.22 -5.49
N CYS A 181 3.88 -9.84 -4.46
CA CYS A 181 2.58 -9.18 -4.61
C CYS A 181 2.65 -7.70 -4.21
N HIS A 182 3.35 -7.38 -3.12
CA HIS A 182 3.38 -6.05 -2.54
C HIS A 182 4.53 -5.17 -3.05
N GLY A 183 5.47 -5.74 -3.83
CA GLY A 183 6.69 -5.05 -4.26
C GLY A 183 7.71 -4.88 -3.12
N PRO A 184 8.76 -4.09 -3.31
CA PRO A 184 9.85 -3.93 -2.35
C PRO A 184 9.43 -3.02 -1.17
N VAL A 185 8.48 -3.50 -0.33
CA VAL A 185 7.88 -2.73 0.76
C VAL A 185 8.94 -2.23 1.74
N GLU A 186 10.00 -3.00 1.95
CA GLU A 186 11.16 -2.66 2.79
C GLU A 186 11.95 -1.44 2.29
N THR A 187 11.65 -0.93 1.11
CA THR A 187 12.24 0.32 0.58
C THR A 187 11.27 1.51 0.63
N MET A 188 10.03 1.28 1.09
CA MET A 188 8.98 2.28 1.01
C MET A 188 8.84 3.05 2.31
N GLU A 189 8.92 4.40 2.24
CA GLU A 189 8.50 5.28 3.34
C GLU A 189 7.00 5.20 3.55
N ARG A 190 6.26 5.27 2.46
CA ARG A 190 4.82 5.12 2.42
C ARG A 190 4.47 3.99 1.47
N VAL A 191 3.68 3.05 1.93
CA VAL A 191 3.30 1.89 1.13
C VAL A 191 2.42 2.32 -0.03
N ARG A 192 2.77 1.82 -1.22
CA ARG A 192 1.95 1.94 -2.44
C ARG A 192 1.63 0.58 -3.02
N GLN A 193 0.52 0.48 -3.70
CA GLN A 193 0.21 -0.73 -4.48
C GLN A 193 1.09 -0.78 -5.74
N VAL A 194 1.95 -1.78 -5.85
CA VAL A 194 2.86 -1.96 -7.00
C VAL A 194 2.21 -2.81 -8.07
N SER A 195 1.66 -3.96 -7.69
CA SER A 195 1.00 -4.88 -8.61
C SER A 195 -0.42 -4.40 -8.94
N ASP A 196 -0.87 -4.69 -10.16
CA ASP A 196 -2.22 -4.30 -10.59
C ASP A 196 -3.32 -5.15 -9.92
N LEU A 197 -2.96 -6.35 -9.47
CA LEU A 197 -3.85 -7.32 -8.82
C LEU A 197 -5.06 -7.70 -9.69
N SER A 198 -4.93 -7.59 -11.02
CA SER A 198 -5.96 -8.00 -11.95
C SER A 198 -6.12 -9.53 -11.99
N MET A 199 -7.27 -10.00 -12.50
CA MET A 199 -7.48 -11.43 -12.72
C MET A 199 -6.37 -12.03 -13.59
N GLY A 200 -5.98 -11.34 -14.67
CA GLY A 200 -4.90 -11.78 -15.55
C GLY A 200 -3.57 -11.94 -14.83
N TRP A 201 -3.24 -11.00 -13.92
CA TRP A 201 -2.02 -11.05 -13.12
C TRP A 201 -2.01 -12.29 -12.20
N CYS A 202 -3.11 -12.56 -11.49
CA CYS A 202 -3.25 -13.74 -10.63
C CYS A 202 -3.16 -15.05 -11.44
N VAL A 203 -3.95 -15.14 -12.52
CA VAL A 203 -3.99 -16.35 -13.37
C VAL A 203 -2.66 -16.62 -14.06
N ASN A 204 -1.93 -15.58 -14.48
CA ASN A 204 -0.60 -15.77 -15.08
C ASN A 204 0.41 -16.35 -14.08
N CYS A 205 0.37 -15.91 -12.83
CA CYS A 205 1.20 -16.49 -11.77
C CYS A 205 0.83 -17.96 -11.54
N HIS A 206 -0.45 -18.28 -11.36
CA HIS A 206 -0.92 -19.65 -11.16
C HIS A 206 -0.55 -20.57 -12.34
N ARG A 207 -0.71 -20.12 -13.57
CA ARG A 207 -0.28 -20.85 -14.77
C ARG A 207 1.23 -21.02 -14.86
N GLY A 208 2.00 -20.06 -14.45
CA GLY A 208 3.46 -20.09 -14.40
C GLY A 208 3.96 -21.17 -13.42
N VAL A 209 3.38 -21.22 -12.24
CA VAL A 209 3.69 -22.24 -11.22
C VAL A 209 3.33 -23.64 -11.72
N GLN A 210 2.16 -23.81 -12.32
CA GLN A 210 1.74 -25.11 -12.89
C GLN A 210 2.67 -25.61 -14.00
N ARG A 211 3.14 -24.70 -14.88
CA ARG A 211 3.99 -25.08 -16.03
C ARG A 211 5.40 -25.45 -15.63
N SER A 212 5.97 -24.78 -14.65
CA SER A 212 7.37 -24.98 -14.27
C SER A 212 7.58 -26.13 -13.28
N GLY A 213 6.52 -26.71 -12.74
CA GLY A 213 6.63 -27.78 -11.73
C GLY A 213 7.37 -27.38 -10.46
N VAL A 214 7.94 -26.19 -10.45
CA VAL A 214 8.67 -25.53 -9.37
C VAL A 214 8.36 -24.05 -9.51
N GLY A 215 7.97 -23.40 -8.44
CA GLY A 215 7.50 -22.02 -8.39
C GLY A 215 8.13 -21.09 -9.42
N GLY A 216 7.28 -20.30 -10.07
CA GLY A 216 7.71 -19.35 -11.10
C GLY A 216 8.91 -18.54 -10.63
N ASN A 217 9.66 -18.03 -11.58
CA ASN A 217 10.90 -17.28 -11.34
C ASN A 217 10.63 -16.08 -10.41
N PHE A 218 10.74 -16.30 -9.09
CA PHE A 218 10.62 -15.28 -8.05
C PHE A 218 11.98 -14.62 -7.77
N ASP A 219 12.92 -14.70 -8.71
CA ASP A 219 14.31 -14.24 -8.58
C ASP A 219 14.46 -12.71 -8.47
N SER A 220 13.37 -11.97 -8.49
CA SER A 220 13.41 -10.51 -8.33
C SER A 220 13.23 -10.03 -6.89
N ALA A 221 13.15 -10.93 -5.90
CA ALA A 221 13.15 -10.54 -4.51
C ALA A 221 14.61 -10.31 -4.03
N PRO A 222 14.96 -9.11 -3.51
CA PRO A 222 16.29 -8.90 -2.97
C PRO A 222 16.52 -9.86 -1.78
N ALA A 223 17.61 -10.65 -1.84
CA ALA A 223 18.08 -11.37 -0.67
C ALA A 223 18.34 -10.34 0.46
N PRO A 224 17.84 -10.52 1.67
CA PRO A 224 18.07 -11.66 2.56
C PRO A 224 16.81 -12.43 3.01
N PHE A 225 15.62 -12.06 2.50
CA PHE A 225 14.37 -12.69 2.93
C PHE A 225 13.97 -13.94 2.11
N ALA A 226 14.72 -14.25 1.06
CA ALA A 226 14.50 -15.41 0.20
C ALA A 226 15.03 -16.75 0.72
N LYS A 227 15.40 -16.86 1.98
CA LYS A 227 15.93 -18.10 2.58
C LYS A 227 14.86 -18.98 3.24
N GLY A 228 13.65 -18.95 2.79
CA GLY A 228 12.72 -20.04 2.97
C GLY A 228 12.94 -21.05 1.84
N LYS A 229 13.83 -22.03 2.03
CA LYS A 229 13.93 -23.18 1.12
C LYS A 229 12.55 -23.82 1.09
N MET A 230 11.82 -23.66 -0.01
CA MET A 230 10.57 -24.42 -0.22
C MET A 230 10.89 -25.89 -0.02
N PRO A 231 10.12 -26.62 0.79
CA PRO A 231 10.29 -28.07 0.87
C PRO A 231 10.11 -28.62 -0.55
N ALA A 232 11.10 -29.29 -1.08
CA ALA A 232 11.12 -29.87 -2.43
C ALA A 232 10.04 -30.94 -2.68
N THR A 233 9.13 -31.16 -1.73
CA THR A 233 8.16 -32.25 -1.70
C THR A 233 6.71 -31.84 -1.94
N HIS A 234 6.38 -30.54 -1.96
CA HIS A 234 5.03 -30.11 -2.30
C HIS A 234 4.96 -29.64 -3.75
N LYS A 235 4.37 -30.49 -4.60
CA LYS A 235 3.92 -30.11 -5.93
C LYS A 235 2.84 -29.03 -5.76
N LEU A 236 3.22 -27.75 -5.98
CA LEU A 236 2.26 -26.67 -5.99
C LEU A 236 1.38 -26.84 -7.23
N ASP A 237 0.10 -27.00 -7.02
CA ASP A 237 -0.91 -27.03 -8.07
C ASP A 237 -1.99 -25.98 -7.77
N PRO A 238 -1.66 -24.68 -7.97
CA PRO A 238 -2.58 -23.61 -7.67
C PRO A 238 -3.76 -23.65 -8.63
N SER A 239 -4.97 -23.58 -8.08
CA SER A 239 -6.19 -23.61 -8.87
C SER A 239 -6.28 -22.44 -9.84
N ILE A 240 -6.73 -22.72 -11.07
CA ILE A 240 -7.15 -21.74 -12.06
C ILE A 240 -8.66 -21.79 -12.31
N ASP A 241 -9.40 -22.54 -11.51
CA ASP A 241 -10.85 -22.60 -11.55
C ASP A 241 -11.44 -21.25 -11.11
N CYS A 242 -12.46 -20.79 -11.82
CA CYS A 242 -13.14 -19.53 -11.54
C CYS A 242 -13.65 -19.46 -10.09
N LYS A 243 -14.22 -20.58 -9.59
CA LYS A 243 -14.78 -20.67 -8.23
C LYS A 243 -13.73 -20.62 -7.11
N ALA A 244 -12.44 -20.80 -7.43
CA ALA A 244 -11.39 -20.67 -6.43
C ALA A 244 -11.16 -19.22 -6.00
N CYS A 245 -11.52 -18.26 -6.87
CA CYS A 245 -11.28 -16.82 -6.67
C CYS A 245 -12.57 -15.99 -6.72
N HIS A 246 -13.69 -16.53 -7.20
CA HIS A 246 -14.95 -15.82 -7.34
C HIS A 246 -16.09 -16.58 -6.65
N PHE A 247 -17.05 -15.81 -6.07
CA PHE A 247 -18.29 -16.34 -5.49
C PHE A 247 -19.35 -16.49 -6.57
#